data_1406a547ec0fe69b59a81f6ad5b5a640
#
_entry.id   1406a547ec0fe69b59a81f6ad5b5a640
#
_cell.length_a   1.000
_cell.length_b   1.000
_cell.length_c   1.000
_cell.angle_alpha   90.00
_cell.angle_beta   90.00
_cell.angle_gamma   90.00
#
_symmetry.space_group_name_H-M   'P 1'
#
loop_
_entity.id
_entity.type
_entity.pdbx_description
1 polymer ?
#
loop_
_entity_poly.entity_id
_entity_poly.type
_entity_poly.pdbx_seq_one_letter_code
_entity_poly.pdbx_strand_id
1 'polypeptide(L)'
;MVHTYGLAAEAEKIRNFCDSNNLILIEDTAEAHGQVVSGQKCGSFGDISTLSFYANKHITTGEGGAVLSNNKEYIGRLRQLINRF
;
A
#
# COMPACT_ATOMS: atom_id res chain seq x y z
N MET A 1 -7.79 -3.09 -1.94
CA MET A 1 -7.24 -4.37 -1.40
C MET A 1 -6.61 -4.09 -0.05
N VAL A 2 -6.94 -4.88 0.95
CA VAL A 2 -6.40 -4.73 2.31
C VAL A 2 -5.79 -6.06 2.75
N HIS A 3 -4.57 -6.01 3.28
CA HIS A 3 -3.96 -7.15 3.97
C HIS A 3 -4.30 -7.06 5.46
N THR A 4 -4.80 -8.13 6.05
CA THR A 4 -5.35 -8.10 7.41
C THR A 4 -4.58 -9.01 8.36
N TYR A 5 -4.21 -8.49 9.52
CA TYR A 5 -3.53 -9.24 10.61
C TYR A 5 -2.27 -9.98 10.18
N GLY A 6 -1.47 -9.39 9.31
CA GLY A 6 -0.25 -10.00 8.80
C GLY A 6 -0.46 -11.08 7.74
N LEU A 7 -1.71 -11.35 7.36
CA LEU A 7 -2.04 -12.27 6.26
C LEU A 7 -2.23 -11.48 4.97
N ALA A 8 -1.43 -11.82 3.98
CA ALA A 8 -1.54 -11.19 2.67
C ALA A 8 -2.82 -11.64 1.96
N ALA A 9 -3.51 -10.69 1.33
CA ALA A 9 -4.59 -10.99 0.39
C ALA A 9 -4.03 -11.71 -0.85
N GLU A 10 -4.89 -12.24 -1.70
CA GLU A 10 -4.50 -12.82 -3.00
C GLU A 10 -4.07 -11.72 -3.99
N ALA A 11 -3.00 -11.03 -3.64
CA ALA A 11 -2.59 -9.76 -4.26
C ALA A 11 -2.31 -9.87 -5.75
N GLU A 12 -1.69 -10.96 -6.18
CA GLU A 12 -1.40 -11.20 -7.59
C GLU A 12 -2.69 -11.34 -8.42
N LYS A 13 -3.66 -12.09 -7.92
CA LYS A 13 -4.95 -12.24 -8.60
C LYS A 13 -5.73 -10.93 -8.67
N ILE A 14 -5.73 -10.16 -7.58
CA ILE A 14 -6.40 -8.87 -7.53
C ILE A 14 -5.71 -7.87 -8.46
N ARG A 15 -4.36 -7.84 -8.49
CA ARG A 15 -3.61 -7.00 -9.43
C ARG A 15 -3.95 -7.33 -10.87
N ASN A 16 -3.94 -8.61 -11.23
CA ASN A 16 -4.28 -9.05 -12.58
C ASN A 16 -5.72 -8.70 -12.96
N PHE A 17 -6.66 -8.84 -12.03
CA PHE A 17 -8.05 -8.43 -12.24
C PHE A 17 -8.16 -6.91 -12.52
N CYS A 18 -7.47 -6.09 -11.74
CA CYS A 18 -7.46 -4.65 -11.93
C CYS A 18 -6.86 -4.26 -13.29
N ASP A 19 -5.75 -4.88 -13.67
CA ASP A 19 -5.10 -4.63 -14.96
C ASP A 19 -6.02 -5.00 -16.13
N SER A 20 -6.70 -6.13 -16.05
CA SER A 20 -7.63 -6.60 -17.09
C SER A 20 -8.86 -5.73 -17.24
N ASN A 21 -9.22 -4.96 -16.23
CA ASN A 21 -10.43 -4.12 -16.20
C ASN A 21 -10.12 -2.62 -16.14
N ASN A 22 -8.87 -2.21 -16.35
CA ASN A 22 -8.43 -0.82 -16.27
C ASN A 22 -8.80 -0.14 -14.94
N LEU A 23 -8.66 -0.86 -13.84
CA LEU A 23 -8.93 -0.34 -12.50
C LEU A 23 -7.64 0.08 -11.81
N ILE A 24 -7.69 1.19 -11.10
CA ILE A 24 -6.62 1.61 -10.20
C ILE A 24 -6.74 0.79 -8.91
N LEU A 25 -5.63 0.22 -8.47
CA LEU A 25 -5.56 -0.55 -7.24
C LEU A 25 -4.93 0.28 -6.12
N ILE A 26 -5.69 0.49 -5.07
CA ILE A 26 -5.17 1.02 -3.80
C ILE A 26 -4.92 -0.18 -2.88
N GLU A 27 -3.70 -0.29 -2.38
CA GLU A 27 -3.24 -1.37 -1.51
C GLU A 27 -2.99 -0.86 -0.10
N ASP A 28 -3.72 -1.39 0.87
CA ASP A 28 -3.50 -1.09 2.28
C ASP A 28 -2.62 -2.15 2.92
N THR A 29 -1.39 -1.77 3.24
CA THR A 29 -0.36 -2.64 3.80
C THR A 29 -0.08 -2.30 5.27
N ALA A 30 -1.00 -1.64 5.94
CA ALA A 30 -0.83 -1.20 7.32
C ALA A 30 -0.52 -2.35 8.30
N GLU A 31 -0.95 -3.58 7.99
CA GLU A 31 -0.78 -4.77 8.83
C GLU A 31 0.06 -5.88 8.18
N ALA A 32 0.75 -5.59 7.09
CA ALA A 32 1.49 -6.60 6.32
C ALA A 32 2.90 -6.15 5.92
N HIS A 33 3.58 -5.40 6.78
CA HIS A 33 4.96 -4.98 6.55
C HIS A 33 5.88 -6.20 6.39
N GLY A 34 6.62 -6.25 5.29
CA GLY A 34 7.57 -7.31 5.01
C GLY A 34 6.98 -8.62 4.48
N GLN A 35 5.67 -8.73 4.37
CA GLN A 35 5.02 -9.90 3.77
C GLN A 35 5.31 -9.99 2.28
N VAL A 36 5.38 -11.22 1.79
CA VAL A 36 5.69 -11.53 0.39
C VAL A 36 4.61 -12.46 -0.17
N VAL A 37 4.12 -12.15 -1.36
CA VAL A 37 3.18 -12.99 -2.13
C VAL A 37 3.79 -13.26 -3.48
N SER A 38 3.96 -14.53 -3.86
CA SER A 38 4.53 -14.92 -5.15
C SER A 38 5.86 -14.22 -5.47
N GLY A 39 6.72 -14.05 -4.46
CA GLY A 39 8.02 -13.40 -4.61
C GLY A 39 7.99 -11.87 -4.63
N GLN A 40 6.83 -11.24 -4.50
CA GLN A 40 6.67 -9.79 -4.51
C GLN A 40 6.19 -9.28 -3.15
N LYS A 41 6.78 -8.21 -2.65
CA LYS A 41 6.43 -7.63 -1.35
C LYS A 41 5.05 -6.98 -1.36
N CYS A 42 4.29 -7.20 -0.30
CA CYS A 42 3.10 -6.40 -0.03
C CYS A 42 3.48 -4.92 0.06
N GLY A 43 2.64 -4.06 -0.48
CA GLY A 43 2.92 -2.63 -0.67
C GLY A 43 3.46 -2.28 -2.05
N SER A 44 3.81 -3.27 -2.86
CA SER A 44 4.30 -3.07 -4.22
C SER A 44 3.33 -3.51 -5.32
N PHE A 45 2.15 -4.02 -4.97
CA PHE A 45 1.12 -4.44 -5.92
C PHE A 45 0.22 -3.29 -6.36
N GLY A 46 -0.07 -2.35 -5.48
CA GLY A 46 -0.98 -1.24 -5.76
C GLY A 46 -0.36 -0.17 -6.66
N ASP A 47 -1.21 0.53 -7.40
CA ASP A 47 -0.82 1.79 -8.03
C ASP A 47 -0.49 2.84 -6.97
N ILE A 48 -1.20 2.78 -5.85
CA ILE A 48 -0.93 3.52 -4.62
C ILE A 48 -0.98 2.53 -3.46
N SER A 49 -0.02 2.60 -2.55
CA SER A 49 0.02 1.75 -1.36
C SER A 49 0.18 2.59 -0.11
N THR A 50 -0.42 2.14 0.99
CA THR A 50 -0.33 2.81 2.29
C THR A 50 0.38 1.94 3.30
N LEU A 51 1.16 2.57 4.17
CA LEU A 51 1.83 1.98 5.32
C LEU A 51 1.43 2.73 6.59
N SER A 52 1.36 2.01 7.70
CA SER A 52 1.17 2.60 9.01
C SER A 52 2.39 2.33 9.89
N PHE A 53 2.83 3.36 10.61
CA PHE A 53 3.90 3.27 11.61
C PHE A 53 3.35 3.53 13.02
N TYR A 54 2.07 3.24 13.23
CA TYR A 54 1.44 3.36 14.54
C TYR A 54 2.12 2.43 15.57
N ALA A 55 1.87 2.70 16.85
CA ALA A 55 2.55 2.05 17.97
C ALA A 55 2.50 0.51 17.94
N ASN A 56 1.43 -0.08 17.42
CA ASN A 56 1.22 -1.54 17.39
C ASN A 56 1.70 -2.22 16.09
N LYS A 57 2.38 -1.51 15.22
CA LYS A 57 2.86 -2.06 13.94
C LYS A 57 4.24 -2.72 14.10
N HIS A 58 4.65 -3.51 13.11
CA HIS A 58 5.96 -4.18 13.08
C HIS A 58 7.12 -3.19 13.09
N ILE A 59 6.94 -2.05 12.43
CA ILE A 59 7.84 -0.90 12.46
C ILE A 59 7.01 0.27 12.94
N THR A 60 7.48 0.98 13.96
CA THR A 60 6.71 2.07 14.56
C THR A 60 7.54 3.33 14.79
N THR A 61 6.89 4.47 14.66
CA THR A 61 7.36 5.79 15.09
C THR A 61 6.42 6.39 16.15
N GLY A 62 5.62 5.54 16.81
CA GLY A 62 4.56 5.95 17.73
C GLY A 62 3.29 6.31 16.95
N GLU A 63 3.36 7.33 16.15
CA GLU A 63 2.39 7.72 15.15
C GLU A 63 3.12 7.93 13.81
N GLY A 64 2.42 7.75 12.72
CA GLY A 64 2.99 7.97 11.40
C GLY A 64 2.44 7.02 10.35
N GLY A 65 2.71 7.36 9.12
CA GLY A 65 2.33 6.57 7.97
C GLY A 65 3.08 7.01 6.73
N ALA A 66 2.94 6.24 5.67
CA ALA A 66 3.51 6.59 4.38
C ALA A 66 2.56 6.18 3.26
N VAL A 67 2.66 6.89 2.17
CA VAL A 67 2.00 6.54 0.91
C VAL A 67 3.08 6.33 -0.14
N LEU A 68 2.99 5.24 -0.87
CA LEU A 68 3.95 4.83 -1.87
C LEU A 68 3.28 4.76 -3.25
N SER A 69 3.99 5.18 -4.27
CA SER A 69 3.58 4.97 -5.66
C SER A 69 4.79 5.11 -6.58
N ASN A 70 4.78 4.37 -7.68
CA ASN A 70 5.70 4.56 -8.79
C ASN A 70 5.20 5.62 -9.79
N ASN A 71 3.98 6.10 -9.63
CA ASN A 71 3.40 7.14 -10.47
C ASN A 71 3.74 8.52 -9.92
N LYS A 72 4.56 9.28 -10.65
CA LYS A 72 5.03 10.62 -10.23
C LYS A 72 3.88 11.63 -10.08
N GLU A 73 2.84 11.51 -10.91
CA GLU A 73 1.67 12.39 -10.84
C GLU A 73 0.90 12.17 -9.53
N TYR A 74 0.70 10.90 -9.13
CA TYR A 74 0.07 10.58 -7.85
C TYR A 74 0.90 11.13 -6.68
N ILE A 75 2.20 10.95 -6.70
CA ILE A 75 3.09 11.47 -5.64
C ILE A 75 3.03 12.99 -5.57
N GLY A 76 3.04 13.69 -6.70
CA GLY A 76 2.90 15.14 -6.74
C GLY A 76 1.58 15.61 -6.12
N ARG A 77 0.48 14.95 -6.45
CA ARG A 77 -0.84 15.28 -5.89
C ARG A 77 -0.92 14.99 -4.40
N LEU A 78 -0.38 13.87 -3.95
CA LEU A 78 -0.33 13.50 -2.54
C LEU A 78 0.44 14.53 -1.71
N ARG A 79 1.58 15.00 -2.18
CA ARG A 79 2.35 16.06 -1.50
C ARG A 79 1.55 17.34 -1.34
N GLN A 80 0.80 17.74 -2.37
CA GLN A 80 -0.08 18.91 -2.28
C GLN A 80 -1.17 18.73 -1.22
N LEU A 81 -1.75 17.54 -1.13
CA LEU A 81 -2.80 17.24 -0.14
C LEU A 81 -2.25 17.22 1.29
N ILE A 82 -1.10 16.61 1.52
CA ILE A 82 -0.44 16.55 2.83
C ILE A 82 -0.09 17.97 3.31
N ASN A 83 0.41 18.83 2.45
CA ASN A 83 0.82 20.19 2.81
C ASN A 83 -0.37 21.14 3.13
N ARG A 84 -1.62 20.69 2.92
CA ARG A 84 -2.82 21.48 3.28
C ARG A 84 -3.27 21.25 4.73
N PHE A 85 -2.76 20.25 5.37
CA PHE A 85 -3.11 19.84 6.73
C PHE A 85 -1.89 19.94 7.64
#